data_9dc16329aa2e3693e864664ebf1ea0d6
#
_entry.id   9dc16329aa2e3693e864664ebf1ea0d6
#
_cell.length_a   1.000
_cell.length_b   1.000
_cell.length_c   1.000
_cell.angle_alpha   90.00
_cell.angle_beta   90.00
_cell.angle_gamma   90.00
#
_symmetry.space_group_name_H-M   'P 1'
#
loop_
_entity.id
_entity.type
_entity.pdbx_description
1 polymer ?
#
loop_
_entity_poly.entity_id
_entity_poly.type
_entity_poly.pdbx_seq_one_letter_code
_entity_poly.pdbx_strand_id
1 'polypeptide(L)'
;MIESIQELLQKEAQAVLNIPVTDAYEKAVELIVEQIHRKKGKLVTSGMGKAGQIAMNIATTFCSTGIPSVFLHPSEAQHGDLGILQEND
;
A
#
# COMPACT_ATOMS: atom_id res chain seq x y z
N MET A 1 13.94 -21.15 -24.56
CA MET A 1 13.70 -19.80 -24.04
C MET A 1 12.21 -19.47 -23.93
N ILE A 2 11.42 -19.65 -25.00
CA ILE A 2 9.96 -19.39 -24.96
C ILE A 2 9.28 -20.22 -23.88
N GLU A 3 9.61 -21.51 -23.79
CA GLU A 3 9.04 -22.40 -22.77
C GLU A 3 9.38 -21.95 -21.35
N SER A 4 10.59 -21.42 -21.14
CA SER A 4 11.01 -20.89 -19.84
C SER A 4 10.22 -19.65 -19.46
N ILE A 5 9.93 -18.78 -20.41
CA ILE A 5 9.11 -17.59 -20.22
C ILE A 5 7.68 -17.98 -19.86
N GLN A 6 7.11 -18.93 -20.60
CA GLN A 6 5.76 -19.41 -20.32
C GLN A 6 5.66 -20.05 -18.93
N GLU A 7 6.67 -20.85 -18.55
CA GLU A 7 6.72 -21.47 -17.23
C GLU A 7 6.79 -20.42 -16.12
N LEU A 8 7.60 -19.38 -16.30
CA LEU A 8 7.71 -18.29 -15.35
C LEU A 8 6.36 -17.57 -15.18
N LEU A 9 5.70 -17.24 -16.29
CA LEU A 9 4.40 -16.59 -16.23
C LEU A 9 3.35 -17.45 -15.54
N GLN A 10 3.36 -18.76 -15.80
CA GLN A 10 2.44 -19.68 -15.13
C GLN A 10 2.69 -19.75 -13.64
N LYS A 11 3.94 -19.79 -13.22
CA LYS A 11 4.31 -19.78 -11.79
C LYS A 11 3.88 -18.49 -11.10
N GLU A 12 4.08 -17.36 -11.74
CA GLU A 12 3.66 -16.06 -11.20
C GLU A 12 2.14 -15.98 -11.10
N ALA A 13 1.43 -16.40 -12.14
CA ALA A 13 -0.03 -16.42 -12.13
C ALA A 13 -0.56 -17.31 -11.01
N GLN A 14 0.04 -18.50 -10.84
CA GLN A 14 -0.37 -19.41 -9.77
C GLN A 14 -0.08 -18.84 -8.38
N ALA A 15 1.03 -18.13 -8.22
CA ALA A 15 1.36 -17.46 -6.96
C ALA A 15 0.29 -16.43 -6.58
N VAL A 16 -0.20 -15.67 -7.56
CA VAL A 16 -1.29 -14.71 -7.34
C VAL A 16 -2.58 -15.43 -6.96
N LEU A 17 -2.92 -16.50 -7.68
CA LEU A 17 -4.12 -17.28 -7.39
C LEU A 17 -4.08 -17.94 -6.01
N ASN A 18 -2.89 -18.22 -5.51
CA ASN A 18 -2.71 -18.86 -4.20
C ASN A 18 -2.73 -17.87 -3.03
N ILE A 19 -2.88 -16.57 -3.29
CA ILE A 19 -2.99 -15.58 -2.22
C ILE A 19 -4.24 -15.91 -1.39
N PRO A 20 -4.11 -16.12 -0.07
CA PRO A 20 -5.26 -16.45 0.75
C PRO A 20 -6.20 -15.24 0.87
N VAL A 21 -7.48 -15.46 0.60
CA VAL A 21 -8.50 -14.43 0.79
C VAL A 21 -9.15 -14.67 2.14
N THR A 22 -8.90 -13.78 3.08
CA THR A 22 -9.39 -13.86 4.46
C THR A 22 -10.20 -12.61 4.80
N ASP A 23 -10.76 -12.57 5.99
CA ASP A 23 -11.48 -11.38 6.49
C ASP A 23 -10.57 -10.17 6.72
N ALA A 24 -9.25 -10.35 6.63
CA ALA A 24 -8.30 -9.24 6.74
C ALA A 24 -8.54 -8.17 5.68
N TYR A 25 -8.99 -8.55 4.49
CA TYR A 25 -9.32 -7.59 3.42
C TYR A 25 -10.47 -6.69 3.83
N GLU A 26 -11.55 -7.27 4.36
CA GLU A 26 -12.71 -6.49 4.83
C GLU A 26 -12.32 -5.58 5.99
N LYS A 27 -11.54 -6.09 6.94
CA LYS A 27 -11.07 -5.32 8.08
C LYS A 27 -10.21 -4.14 7.64
N ALA A 28 -9.34 -4.32 6.66
CA ALA A 28 -8.53 -3.23 6.11
C ALA A 28 -9.41 -2.16 5.48
N VAL A 29 -10.41 -2.55 4.68
CA VAL A 29 -11.35 -1.61 4.06
C VAL A 29 -12.14 -0.85 5.12
N GLU A 30 -12.67 -1.54 6.12
CA GLU A 30 -13.40 -0.92 7.22
C GLU A 30 -12.55 0.11 7.97
N LEU A 31 -11.30 -0.23 8.25
CA LEU A 31 -10.36 0.66 8.92
C LEU A 31 -10.10 1.93 8.09
N ILE A 32 -9.87 1.77 6.79
CA ILE A 32 -9.64 2.90 5.87
C ILE A 32 -10.89 3.80 5.82
N VAL A 33 -12.07 3.22 5.70
CA VAL A 33 -13.33 3.97 5.70
C VAL A 33 -13.49 4.75 7.00
N GLU A 34 -13.25 4.11 8.13
CA GLU A 34 -13.40 4.76 9.43
C GLU A 34 -12.40 5.92 9.61
N GLN A 35 -11.13 5.68 9.33
CA GLN A 35 -10.09 6.68 9.59
C GLN A 35 -10.11 7.82 8.57
N ILE A 36 -10.41 7.55 7.31
CA ILE A 36 -10.30 8.54 6.25
C ILE A 36 -11.62 9.23 5.97
N HIS A 37 -12.69 8.46 5.75
CA HIS A 37 -13.98 9.07 5.42
C HIS A 37 -14.68 9.65 6.63
N ARG A 38 -14.69 8.97 7.75
CA ARG A 38 -15.39 9.42 8.96
C ARG A 38 -14.55 10.37 9.80
N LYS A 39 -13.30 10.02 10.07
CA LYS A 39 -12.42 10.81 10.94
C LYS A 39 -11.56 11.82 10.20
N LYS A 40 -11.64 11.85 8.85
CA LYS A 40 -10.93 12.84 8.02
C LYS A 40 -9.40 12.72 8.10
N GLY A 41 -8.89 11.54 8.37
CA GLY A 41 -7.47 11.24 8.29
C GLY A 41 -7.00 11.03 6.86
N LYS A 42 -5.76 10.58 6.73
CA LYS A 42 -5.17 10.18 5.44
C LYS A 42 -4.47 8.84 5.59
N LEU A 43 -4.22 8.19 4.46
CA LEU A 43 -3.44 6.96 4.43
C LEU A 43 -1.96 7.32 4.29
N VAL A 44 -1.13 6.80 5.18
CA VAL A 44 0.31 6.98 5.10
C VAL A 44 0.94 5.62 4.83
N THR A 45 1.72 5.55 3.75
CA THR A 45 2.48 4.36 3.41
C THR A 45 3.97 4.62 3.59
N SER A 46 4.74 3.59 3.91
CA SER A 46 6.17 3.73 4.12
C SER A 46 6.89 2.44 3.78
N GLY A 47 8.17 2.54 3.50
CA GLY A 47 9.02 1.41 3.19
C GLY A 47 10.35 1.88 2.62
N MET A 48 11.32 1.00 2.62
CA MET A 48 12.64 1.27 2.07
C MET A 48 12.90 0.39 0.85
N GLY A 49 13.76 0.85 -0.06
CA GLY A 49 14.16 0.11 -1.25
C GLY A 49 12.95 -0.25 -2.12
N LYS A 50 12.86 -1.50 -2.51
CA LYS A 50 11.77 -1.99 -3.37
C LYS A 50 10.41 -1.94 -2.67
N ALA A 51 10.38 -2.24 -1.38
CA ALA A 51 9.15 -2.10 -0.58
C ALA A 51 8.70 -0.63 -0.55
N GLY A 52 9.64 0.31 -0.48
CA GLY A 52 9.33 1.74 -0.56
C GLY A 52 8.74 2.13 -1.90
N GLN A 53 9.22 1.58 -3.00
CA GLN A 53 8.66 1.81 -4.33
C GLN A 53 7.21 1.32 -4.42
N ILE A 54 6.94 0.16 -3.86
CA ILE A 54 5.57 -0.38 -3.79
C ILE A 54 4.69 0.52 -2.92
N ALA A 55 5.19 0.96 -1.78
CA ALA A 55 4.47 1.86 -0.88
C ALA A 55 4.12 3.20 -1.56
N MET A 56 5.05 3.75 -2.37
CA MET A 56 4.78 4.94 -3.17
C MET A 56 3.67 4.71 -4.18
N ASN A 57 3.71 3.58 -4.88
CA ASN A 57 2.67 3.21 -5.86
C ASN A 57 1.30 3.03 -5.19
N ILE A 58 1.27 2.45 -4.01
CA ILE A 58 0.03 2.32 -3.24
C ILE A 58 -0.54 3.70 -2.91
N ALA A 59 0.28 4.61 -2.40
CA ALA A 59 -0.16 5.96 -2.06
C ALA A 59 -0.71 6.71 -3.26
N THR A 60 0.00 6.69 -4.39
CA THR A 60 -0.45 7.38 -5.61
C THR A 60 -1.71 6.75 -6.18
N THR A 61 -1.86 5.44 -6.11
CA THR A 61 -3.06 4.74 -6.57
C THR A 61 -4.28 5.14 -5.73
N PHE A 62 -4.15 5.16 -4.41
CA PHE A 62 -5.22 5.62 -3.54
C PHE A 62 -5.59 7.07 -3.81
N CYS A 63 -4.60 7.95 -3.97
CA CYS A 63 -4.87 9.36 -4.34
C CYS A 63 -5.69 9.46 -5.62
N SER A 64 -5.37 8.65 -6.64
CA SER A 64 -6.10 8.66 -7.90
C SER A 64 -7.55 8.19 -7.77
N THR A 65 -7.87 7.48 -6.70
CA THR A 65 -9.25 7.02 -6.41
C THR A 65 -9.98 7.91 -5.40
N GLY A 66 -9.40 9.04 -5.04
CA GLY A 66 -10.03 10.00 -4.12
C GLY A 66 -9.77 9.76 -2.64
N ILE A 67 -8.81 8.91 -2.31
CA ILE A 67 -8.43 8.64 -0.91
C ILE A 67 -7.15 9.41 -0.61
N PRO A 68 -7.18 10.40 0.29
CA PRO A 68 -5.97 11.16 0.65
C PRO A 68 -4.88 10.21 1.16
N SER A 69 -3.75 10.21 0.47
CA SER A 69 -2.67 9.29 0.78
C SER A 69 -1.33 9.96 0.53
N VAL A 70 -0.33 9.59 1.32
CA VAL A 70 1.03 10.11 1.18
C VAL A 70 2.04 9.01 1.49
N PHE A 71 3.15 9.05 0.79
CA PHE A 71 4.31 8.20 1.10
C PHE A 71 5.24 8.95 2.06
N LEU A 72 5.63 8.28 3.14
CA LEU A 72 6.60 8.80 4.10
C LEU A 72 7.85 7.92 4.08
N HIS A 73 8.95 8.45 3.53
CA HIS A 73 10.21 7.71 3.52
C HIS A 73 10.76 7.59 4.95
N PRO A 74 11.14 6.39 5.42
CA PRO A 74 11.60 6.20 6.80
C PRO A 74 12.81 7.06 7.17
N SER A 75 13.74 7.27 6.23
CA SER A 75 14.89 8.15 6.45
C SER A 75 14.47 9.59 6.67
N GLU A 76 13.56 10.09 5.84
CA GLU A 76 13.06 11.47 5.93
C GLU A 76 12.22 11.67 7.19
N ALA A 77 11.54 10.61 7.67
CA ALA A 77 10.83 10.65 8.94
C ALA A 77 11.75 10.99 10.10
N GLN A 78 12.97 10.44 10.08
CA GLN A 78 13.98 10.74 11.10
C GLN A 78 14.53 12.16 11.00
N HIS A 79 14.40 12.79 9.84
CA HIS A 79 14.91 14.13 9.56
C HIS A 79 13.81 15.22 9.57
N GLY A 80 12.64 14.91 10.10
CA GLY A 80 11.58 15.90 10.29
C GLY A 80 10.24 15.62 9.65
N ASP A 81 10.18 14.75 8.61
CA ASP A 81 8.94 14.48 7.90
C ASP A 81 7.90 13.73 8.73
N LEU A 82 8.28 13.26 9.93
CA LEU A 82 7.34 12.63 10.84
C LEU A 82 6.16 13.56 11.20
N GLY A 83 6.37 14.87 11.08
CA GLY A 83 5.32 15.87 11.28
C GLY A 83 4.15 15.79 10.31
N ILE A 84 4.28 15.02 9.23
CA ILE A 84 3.17 14.75 8.31
C ILE A 84 2.04 13.96 8.99
N LEU A 85 2.39 13.14 9.99
CA LEU A 85 1.42 12.29 10.68
C LEU A 85 0.49 13.11 11.56
N GLN A 86 -0.78 12.78 11.52
CA GLN A 86 -1.84 13.41 12.31
C GLN A 86 -2.61 12.34 13.08
N GLU A 87 -3.36 12.79 14.07
CA GLU A 87 -4.03 11.89 15.02
C GLU A 87 -4.93 10.83 14.36
N ASN A 88 -5.61 11.19 13.29
CA ASN A 88 -6.61 10.31 12.65
C ASN A 88 -6.08 9.50 11.48
N ASP A 89 -4.78 9.52 11.23
CA ASP A 89 -4.20 8.78 10.11
C ASP A 89 -4.19 7.27 10.36
#